data_eb153c48a30e06e8b7f1bd75b9bf37e8
#
_entry.id   eb153c48a30e06e8b7f1bd75b9bf37e8
#
_cell.length_a   1.000
_cell.length_b   1.000
_cell.length_c   1.000
_cell.angle_alpha   90.00
_cell.angle_beta   90.00
_cell.angle_gamma   90.00
#
_symmetry.space_group_name_H-M   'P 1'
#
loop_
_entity.id
_entity.type
_entity.pdbx_description
1 polymer ?
#
loop_
_entity_poly.entity_id
_entity_poly.type
_entity_poly.pdbx_seq_one_letter_code
_entity_poly.pdbx_strand_id
1 'polypeptide(L)'
;PNESCKACHQNIFPEELSDDGIIAHLHYDENEKELNLQCISCHLDVGHYNPNYSHSQMVGIPGYSETGKVADSTSLYKESATVTHFVDYTEKIPGTSISINMVAIPGGTFKMGSPKSEPFHRADEGPVHNVTISPFFMAEVETTWEQYWAFYASTMSEGRTPPEQAYTQNLEAVDVDGISGPTPPFGFPDQGWGGDDRPAITMTHYAAEVFCLWLSKKTGKNYRLPTEAEWEYAARGKTDTPYFFEGNPKKFSDYGFWRKLFPAKTDNISSYVIYRKNSYNRSQQPRVVEPNPFGLKNTLGNVMEYTADRYDPKAYEKRSDGAINPIVIEGDEWVIRGGNYASDASEVRSAARSYTQHDEWMKTDPQQPKSIWWYSDYKGIGFRVVCEPASSTMTN
;
A
#
# COMPACT_ATOMS: atom_id res chain seq x y z
N PRO A 1 -0.99 -23.45 25.65
CA PRO A 1 -0.92 -22.98 24.27
C PRO A 1 -0.14 -23.96 23.40
N ASN A 2 1.05 -24.41 23.82
CA ASN A 2 1.91 -25.31 23.04
C ASN A 2 1.28 -26.70 22.78
N GLU A 3 0.58 -27.27 23.74
CA GLU A 3 -0.10 -28.55 23.54
C GLU A 3 -1.24 -28.49 22.53
N SER A 4 -1.97 -27.38 22.50
CA SER A 4 -3.03 -27.15 21.49
C SER A 4 -2.45 -27.00 20.09
N CYS A 5 -1.33 -26.29 19.95
CA CYS A 5 -0.63 -26.16 18.66
C CYS A 5 -0.09 -27.52 18.20
N LYS A 6 0.56 -28.28 19.09
CA LYS A 6 1.06 -29.64 18.81
C LYS A 6 -0.07 -30.56 18.37
N ALA A 7 -1.23 -30.52 19.01
CA ALA A 7 -2.38 -31.36 18.67
C ALA A 7 -2.97 -31.04 17.26
N CYS A 8 -3.02 -29.77 16.87
CA CYS A 8 -3.47 -29.38 15.55
C CYS A 8 -2.46 -29.73 14.46
N HIS A 9 -1.17 -29.65 14.76
CA HIS A 9 -0.10 -29.84 13.78
C HIS A 9 0.47 -31.24 13.73
N GLN A 10 0.09 -32.13 14.66
CA GLN A 10 0.62 -33.48 14.77
C GLN A 10 0.39 -34.36 13.53
N ASN A 11 -0.59 -34.04 12.69
CA ASN A 11 -0.91 -34.77 11.48
C ASN A 11 -0.46 -34.07 10.17
N ILE A 12 0.18 -32.91 10.26
CA ILE A 12 0.54 -32.11 9.08
C ILE A 12 2.02 -32.26 8.70
N PHE A 13 2.85 -32.83 9.60
CA PHE A 13 4.28 -32.61 9.58
C PHE A 13 5.27 -33.71 9.26
N PRO A 14 5.01 -34.98 9.06
CA PRO A 14 6.13 -35.89 8.93
C PRO A 14 6.75 -36.03 7.54
N GLU A 15 6.06 -35.77 6.47
CA GLU A 15 6.55 -36.14 5.13
C GLU A 15 6.79 -34.96 4.14
N GLU A 16 6.44 -33.74 4.53
CA GLU A 16 6.45 -32.59 3.60
C GLU A 16 7.24 -31.35 4.07
N LEU A 17 7.94 -31.44 5.20
CA LEU A 17 8.81 -30.35 5.65
C LEU A 17 10.16 -30.40 4.91
N SER A 18 10.64 -29.24 4.48
CA SER A 18 12.05 -29.09 4.08
C SER A 18 12.98 -29.50 5.23
N ASP A 19 14.18 -29.93 4.92
CA ASP A 19 15.19 -30.31 5.92
C ASP A 19 15.40 -29.21 6.97
N ASP A 20 15.34 -27.94 6.58
CA ASP A 20 15.45 -26.78 7.47
C ASP A 20 14.25 -26.65 8.41
N GLY A 21 13.04 -26.97 7.94
CA GLY A 21 11.84 -26.99 8.77
C GLY A 21 11.89 -28.09 9.82
N ILE A 22 12.42 -29.28 9.48
CA ILE A 22 12.64 -30.39 10.40
C ILE A 22 13.68 -29.99 11.46
N ILE A 23 14.79 -29.40 11.05
CA ILE A 23 15.85 -28.95 11.95
C ILE A 23 15.33 -27.90 12.93
N ALA A 24 14.54 -26.91 12.45
CA ALA A 24 13.94 -25.88 13.31
C ALA A 24 13.01 -26.49 14.39
N HIS A 25 12.22 -27.52 14.04
CA HIS A 25 11.34 -28.19 14.99
C HIS A 25 12.13 -29.07 15.99
N LEU A 26 13.18 -29.74 15.55
CA LEU A 26 14.06 -30.48 16.43
C LEU A 26 14.75 -29.57 17.45
N HIS A 27 15.27 -28.43 17.01
CA HIS A 27 15.84 -27.40 17.89
C HIS A 27 14.83 -26.84 18.88
N TYR A 28 13.55 -26.68 18.47
CA TYR A 28 12.50 -26.25 19.37
C TYR A 28 12.25 -27.29 20.48
N ASP A 29 12.10 -28.57 20.13
CA ASP A 29 11.83 -29.64 21.10
C ASP A 29 12.99 -29.85 22.10
N GLU A 30 14.23 -29.63 21.66
CA GLU A 30 15.42 -29.68 22.52
C GLU A 30 15.52 -28.50 23.50
N ASN A 31 15.09 -27.30 23.09
CA ASN A 31 15.32 -26.07 23.85
C ASN A 31 14.04 -25.52 24.52
N GLU A 32 12.87 -26.16 24.33
CA GLU A 32 11.59 -25.68 24.87
C GLU A 32 11.63 -25.42 26.38
N LYS A 33 12.31 -26.27 27.12
CA LYS A 33 12.38 -26.21 28.60
C LYS A 33 13.40 -25.20 29.12
N GLU A 34 14.49 -24.98 28.38
CA GLU A 34 15.55 -24.05 28.80
C GLU A 34 15.27 -22.62 28.43
N LEU A 35 14.64 -22.39 27.27
CA LEU A 35 14.40 -21.05 26.72
C LEU A 35 12.97 -20.55 26.90
N ASN A 36 12.06 -21.35 27.46
CA ASN A 36 10.63 -21.05 27.61
C ASN A 36 10.01 -20.54 26.30
N LEU A 37 10.44 -21.11 25.16
CA LEU A 37 9.96 -20.75 23.83
C LEU A 37 8.52 -21.24 23.65
N GLN A 38 7.68 -20.39 23.06
CA GLN A 38 6.32 -20.77 22.66
C GLN A 38 6.28 -20.97 21.16
N CYS A 39 5.54 -21.98 20.67
CA CYS A 39 5.38 -22.25 19.23
C CYS A 39 5.02 -20.98 18.44
N ILE A 40 4.22 -20.10 19.05
CA ILE A 40 3.81 -18.82 18.45
C ILE A 40 4.99 -17.87 18.21
N SER A 41 6.08 -17.97 18.97
CA SER A 41 7.25 -17.11 18.80
C SER A 41 7.99 -17.37 17.47
N CYS A 42 7.94 -18.62 16.98
CA CYS A 42 8.54 -18.99 15.70
C CYS A 42 7.54 -18.87 14.54
N HIS A 43 6.23 -18.93 14.81
CA HIS A 43 5.19 -18.94 13.80
C HIS A 43 4.43 -17.62 13.65
N LEU A 44 4.81 -16.55 14.36
CA LEU A 44 4.20 -15.23 14.23
C LEU A 44 4.29 -14.67 12.79
N ASP A 45 5.34 -15.04 12.06
CA ASP A 45 5.55 -14.61 10.67
C ASP A 45 4.93 -15.56 9.63
N VAL A 46 4.36 -16.68 10.05
CA VAL A 46 3.87 -17.74 9.15
C VAL A 46 2.33 -17.81 9.08
N GLY A 47 1.64 -16.68 9.24
CA GLY A 47 0.21 -16.62 8.94
C GLY A 47 -0.75 -16.74 10.12
N HIS A 48 -0.25 -16.68 11.36
CA HIS A 48 -1.10 -16.68 12.57
C HIS A 48 -1.03 -15.34 13.30
N TYR A 49 -1.38 -14.26 12.61
CA TYR A 49 -1.47 -12.94 13.23
C TYR A 49 -2.63 -12.90 14.24
N ASN A 50 -2.35 -12.53 15.48
CA ASN A 50 -3.37 -12.23 16.47
C ASN A 50 -3.41 -10.71 16.70
N PRO A 51 -4.46 -10.00 16.24
CA PRO A 51 -4.58 -8.55 16.37
C PRO A 51 -4.64 -8.07 17.83
N ASN A 52 -4.83 -8.96 18.79
CA ASN A 52 -4.84 -8.64 20.22
C ASN A 52 -3.44 -8.68 20.88
N TYR A 53 -2.40 -9.06 20.13
CA TYR A 53 -1.04 -8.94 20.64
C TYR A 53 -0.53 -7.52 20.39
N SER A 54 -0.32 -6.78 21.48
CA SER A 54 0.35 -5.48 21.39
C SER A 54 1.80 -5.66 20.95
N HIS A 55 2.33 -4.70 20.19
CA HIS A 55 3.73 -4.64 19.73
C HIS A 55 4.77 -4.90 20.84
N SER A 56 4.41 -4.62 22.11
CA SER A 56 5.26 -4.84 23.28
C SER A 56 5.51 -6.33 23.63
N GLN A 57 4.78 -7.27 23.03
CA GLN A 57 4.96 -8.70 23.27
C GLN A 57 5.86 -9.39 22.22
N MET A 58 6.33 -8.65 21.23
CA MET A 58 7.27 -9.11 20.21
C MET A 58 8.75 -8.92 20.62
N VAL A 59 9.00 -8.61 21.88
CA VAL A 59 10.36 -8.46 22.44
C VAL A 59 11.06 -9.80 22.43
N GLY A 60 12.14 -9.91 21.67
CA GLY A 60 12.95 -11.13 21.56
C GLY A 60 13.05 -11.71 20.14
N ILE A 61 12.31 -11.19 19.17
CA ILE A 61 12.46 -11.58 17.77
C ILE A 61 13.70 -10.82 17.19
N PRO A 62 14.67 -11.52 16.56
CA PRO A 62 15.79 -10.84 15.92
C PRO A 62 15.28 -9.82 14.90
N GLY A 63 15.54 -8.52 15.12
CA GLY A 63 15.09 -7.42 14.28
C GLY A 63 14.05 -6.48 14.92
N TYR A 64 13.46 -6.81 16.09
CA TYR A 64 12.60 -5.90 16.84
C TYR A 64 13.35 -5.26 18.02
N SER A 65 13.36 -3.92 18.08
CA SER A 65 13.86 -3.19 19.23
C SER A 65 12.75 -2.95 20.25
N GLU A 66 13.09 -2.87 21.54
CA GLU A 66 12.16 -2.62 22.68
C GLU A 66 11.32 -1.31 22.55
N THR A 67 11.58 -0.49 21.55
CA THR A 67 10.94 0.83 21.38
C THR A 67 9.82 0.82 20.34
N GLY A 68 9.42 -0.33 19.79
CA GLY A 68 8.36 -0.39 18.75
C GLY A 68 8.74 0.31 17.44
N LYS A 69 9.99 0.79 17.31
CA LYS A 69 10.53 1.19 16.03
C LYS A 69 10.99 -0.06 15.32
N VAL A 70 10.53 -0.28 14.10
CA VAL A 70 11.23 -1.17 13.17
C VAL A 70 12.71 -0.80 13.30
N ALA A 71 13.56 -1.77 13.68
CA ALA A 71 14.99 -1.55 13.72
C ALA A 71 15.36 -0.92 12.38
N ASP A 72 16.07 0.21 12.45
CA ASP A 72 16.40 1.04 11.30
C ASP A 72 16.68 0.13 10.09
N SER A 73 15.76 0.15 9.11
CA SER A 73 15.81 -0.74 7.95
C SER A 73 17.11 -0.60 7.17
N THR A 74 17.83 0.51 7.40
CA THR A 74 19.15 0.77 6.81
C THR A 74 20.22 -0.22 7.27
N SER A 75 20.08 -0.87 8.44
CA SER A 75 21.07 -1.84 8.94
C SER A 75 20.93 -3.25 8.32
N LEU A 76 19.80 -3.56 7.70
CA LEU A 76 19.52 -4.85 7.07
C LEU A 76 19.88 -4.89 5.57
N TYR A 77 20.18 -3.73 4.97
CA TYR A 77 20.48 -3.64 3.55
C TYR A 77 21.99 -3.43 3.34
N LYS A 78 22.67 -4.39 2.72
CA LYS A 78 23.96 -4.17 2.08
C LYS A 78 23.79 -3.06 1.06
N GLU A 79 24.81 -2.18 0.93
CA GLU A 79 24.89 -1.02 0.03
C GLU A 79 23.86 -1.03 -1.10
N SER A 80 22.82 -0.20 -0.97
CA SER A 80 21.74 -0.14 -1.94
C SER A 80 22.29 0.34 -3.29
N ALA A 81 21.81 -0.25 -4.38
CA ALA A 81 22.07 0.23 -5.72
C ALA A 81 21.59 1.69 -5.81
N THR A 82 22.54 2.61 -5.96
CA THR A 82 22.30 4.04 -5.90
C THR A 82 21.63 4.53 -7.18
N VAL A 83 20.49 5.22 -7.06
CA VAL A 83 19.99 6.09 -8.14
C VAL A 83 20.92 7.30 -8.18
N THR A 84 21.84 7.33 -9.14
CA THR A 84 22.89 8.34 -9.22
C THR A 84 22.43 9.71 -9.72
N HIS A 85 21.21 9.80 -10.28
CA HIS A 85 20.64 11.04 -10.78
C HIS A 85 19.18 11.15 -10.39
N PHE A 86 18.75 12.33 -9.95
CA PHE A 86 17.36 12.58 -9.60
C PHE A 86 16.53 12.93 -10.86
N VAL A 87 16.26 11.90 -11.68
CA VAL A 87 15.44 11.97 -12.90
C VAL A 87 14.54 10.73 -12.95
N ASP A 88 13.46 10.81 -13.71
CA ASP A 88 12.58 9.67 -13.95
C ASP A 88 13.37 8.44 -14.40
N TYR A 89 12.98 7.28 -13.90
CA TYR A 89 13.62 6.03 -14.27
C TYR A 89 12.60 4.87 -14.35
N THR A 90 13.00 3.79 -14.99
CA THR A 90 12.22 2.55 -15.02
C THR A 90 12.92 1.52 -14.16
N GLU A 91 12.25 1.09 -13.08
CA GLU A 91 12.70 -0.03 -12.26
C GLU A 91 12.30 -1.33 -12.92
N LYS A 92 13.26 -2.20 -13.19
CA LYS A 92 12.99 -3.56 -13.64
C LYS A 92 12.92 -4.47 -12.42
N ILE A 93 11.84 -5.23 -12.28
CA ILE A 93 11.74 -6.24 -11.23
C ILE A 93 12.69 -7.39 -11.60
N PRO A 94 13.77 -7.64 -10.83
CA PRO A 94 14.76 -8.67 -11.15
C PRO A 94 14.12 -10.07 -11.30
N GLY A 95 14.54 -10.80 -12.32
CA GLY A 95 13.99 -12.13 -12.64
C GLY A 95 12.69 -12.11 -13.44
N THR A 96 12.22 -10.92 -13.87
CA THR A 96 10.98 -10.77 -14.64
C THR A 96 11.16 -9.84 -15.83
N SER A 97 10.17 -9.80 -16.75
CA SER A 97 10.06 -8.75 -17.77
C SER A 97 9.29 -7.51 -17.30
N ILE A 98 8.82 -7.52 -16.05
CA ILE A 98 7.93 -6.52 -15.48
C ILE A 98 8.73 -5.31 -15.00
N SER A 99 8.17 -4.12 -15.15
CA SER A 99 8.82 -2.89 -14.74
C SER A 99 7.85 -1.91 -14.09
N ILE A 100 8.41 -0.95 -13.35
CA ILE A 100 7.70 0.14 -12.70
C ILE A 100 8.32 1.45 -13.18
N ASN A 101 7.55 2.34 -13.77
CA ASN A 101 8.00 3.68 -14.09
C ASN A 101 7.97 4.52 -12.82
N MET A 102 9.11 5.10 -12.47
CA MET A 102 9.30 5.93 -11.29
C MET A 102 9.53 7.39 -11.70
N VAL A 103 8.67 8.26 -11.21
CA VAL A 103 8.71 9.71 -11.49
C VAL A 103 9.46 10.41 -10.38
N ALA A 104 10.39 11.27 -10.73
CA ALA A 104 11.16 12.10 -9.79
C ALA A 104 10.28 13.25 -9.28
N ILE A 105 9.89 13.21 -8.02
CA ILE A 105 9.10 14.24 -7.36
C ILE A 105 10.05 15.18 -6.62
N PRO A 106 10.26 16.41 -7.10
CA PRO A 106 11.15 17.35 -6.44
C PRO A 106 10.56 17.76 -5.08
N GLY A 107 11.41 17.89 -4.09
CA GLY A 107 10.99 18.39 -2.79
C GLY A 107 10.45 19.81 -2.88
N GLY A 108 9.74 20.23 -1.84
CA GLY A 108 9.18 21.56 -1.76
C GLY A 108 8.20 21.75 -0.64
N THR A 109 7.78 22.99 -0.43
CA THR A 109 6.77 23.34 0.57
C THR A 109 5.43 23.58 -0.12
N PHE A 110 4.37 23.02 0.44
CA PHE A 110 3.00 23.18 -0.05
C PHE A 110 2.00 23.39 1.08
N LYS A 111 0.81 23.84 0.71
CA LYS A 111 -0.33 23.94 1.63
C LYS A 111 -1.10 22.62 1.63
N MET A 112 -0.99 21.87 2.72
CA MET A 112 -1.71 20.62 2.93
C MET A 112 -3.11 20.86 3.47
N GLY A 113 -4.09 20.09 2.98
CA GLY A 113 -5.48 20.21 3.38
C GLY A 113 -6.31 21.12 2.47
N SER A 114 -7.54 21.40 2.88
CA SER A 114 -8.44 22.30 2.16
C SER A 114 -9.01 23.39 3.06
N PRO A 115 -9.25 24.61 2.52
CA PRO A 115 -9.88 25.67 3.29
C PRO A 115 -11.39 25.39 3.46
N LYS A 116 -11.99 25.92 4.52
CA LYS A 116 -13.45 25.80 4.78
C LYS A 116 -14.33 26.32 3.64
N SER A 117 -13.79 27.15 2.78
CA SER A 117 -14.48 27.68 1.59
C SER A 117 -14.47 26.71 0.41
N GLU A 118 -13.63 25.68 0.43
CA GLU A 118 -13.59 24.69 -0.63
C GLU A 118 -14.89 23.88 -0.65
N PRO A 119 -15.52 23.70 -1.83
CA PRO A 119 -16.72 22.86 -1.92
C PRO A 119 -16.45 21.44 -1.42
N PHE A 120 -17.33 20.95 -0.56
CA PHE A 120 -17.25 19.61 0.05
C PHE A 120 -16.07 19.42 1.03
N HIS A 121 -15.47 20.53 1.51
CA HIS A 121 -14.52 20.48 2.61
C HIS A 121 -15.09 19.70 3.81
N ARG A 122 -14.27 18.86 4.40
CA ARG A 122 -14.57 18.13 5.63
C ARG A 122 -13.66 18.58 6.77
N ALA A 123 -14.12 18.42 8.00
CA ALA A 123 -13.39 18.88 9.18
C ALA A 123 -11.97 18.28 9.30
N ASP A 124 -11.80 17.02 8.89
CA ASP A 124 -10.53 16.31 8.92
C ASP A 124 -9.53 16.74 7.83
N GLU A 125 -9.95 17.59 6.91
CA GLU A 125 -9.11 18.18 5.85
C GLU A 125 -8.49 19.53 6.27
N GLY A 126 -8.68 19.96 7.51
CA GLY A 126 -8.21 21.26 7.99
C GLY A 126 -7.71 21.22 9.43
N PRO A 127 -7.05 22.31 9.87
CA PRO A 127 -6.74 23.53 9.13
C PRO A 127 -5.70 23.33 8.02
N VAL A 128 -5.74 24.19 6.99
CA VAL A 128 -4.67 24.26 6.00
C VAL A 128 -3.38 24.72 6.68
N HIS A 129 -2.29 24.03 6.43
CA HIS A 129 -0.98 24.32 7.02
C HIS A 129 0.15 24.03 6.03
N ASN A 130 1.29 24.66 6.21
CA ASN A 130 2.46 24.41 5.37
C ASN A 130 3.14 23.11 5.76
N VAL A 131 3.54 22.32 4.76
CA VAL A 131 4.33 21.11 4.92
C VAL A 131 5.46 21.12 3.91
N THR A 132 6.66 20.73 4.35
CA THR A 132 7.83 20.60 3.49
C THR A 132 8.12 19.12 3.25
N ILE A 133 8.25 18.73 1.99
CA ILE A 133 8.55 17.37 1.54
C ILE A 133 9.94 17.34 0.93
N SER A 134 10.74 16.35 1.35
CA SER A 134 12.02 16.05 0.70
C SER A 134 11.80 15.43 -0.68
N PRO A 135 12.78 15.48 -1.60
CA PRO A 135 12.67 14.80 -2.89
C PRO A 135 12.51 13.28 -2.73
N PHE A 136 11.69 12.67 -3.57
CA PHE A 136 11.46 11.23 -3.61
C PHE A 136 11.04 10.79 -5.01
N PHE A 137 11.03 9.49 -5.27
CA PHE A 137 10.46 8.94 -6.50
C PHE A 137 9.10 8.31 -6.18
N MET A 138 8.14 8.45 -7.09
CA MET A 138 6.82 7.84 -6.96
C MET A 138 6.47 7.07 -8.24
N ALA A 139 5.85 5.91 -8.10
CA ALA A 139 5.37 5.16 -9.25
C ALA A 139 4.38 5.99 -10.08
N GLU A 140 4.56 5.99 -11.42
CA GLU A 140 3.71 6.74 -12.37
C GLU A 140 2.22 6.44 -12.18
N VAL A 141 1.92 5.18 -11.91
CA VAL A 141 0.56 4.64 -11.73
C VAL A 141 0.48 3.81 -10.46
N GLU A 142 -0.73 3.40 -10.09
CA GLU A 142 -0.96 2.43 -9.02
C GLU A 142 -0.24 1.12 -9.33
N THR A 143 0.15 0.36 -8.31
CA THR A 143 0.71 -0.99 -8.48
C THR A 143 -0.26 -1.87 -9.23
N THR A 144 0.19 -2.48 -10.33
CA THR A 144 -0.65 -3.28 -11.22
C THR A 144 -0.72 -4.74 -10.79
N TRP A 145 -1.72 -5.48 -11.32
CA TRP A 145 -1.82 -6.91 -11.09
C TRP A 145 -0.58 -7.67 -11.57
N GLU A 146 -0.01 -7.29 -12.71
CA GLU A 146 1.22 -7.89 -13.21
C GLU A 146 2.35 -7.78 -12.20
N GLN A 147 2.54 -6.59 -11.60
CA GLN A 147 3.55 -6.34 -10.58
C GLN A 147 3.27 -7.10 -9.27
N TYR A 148 2.00 -7.10 -8.83
CA TYR A 148 1.61 -7.78 -7.60
C TYR A 148 1.70 -9.30 -7.72
N TRP A 149 1.38 -9.85 -8.91
CA TRP A 149 1.53 -11.28 -9.14
C TRP A 149 2.99 -11.71 -9.23
N ALA A 150 3.90 -10.85 -9.67
CA ALA A 150 5.34 -11.12 -9.59
C ALA A 150 5.80 -11.31 -8.13
N PHE A 151 5.29 -10.45 -7.23
CA PHE A 151 5.49 -10.61 -5.80
C PHE A 151 4.88 -11.93 -5.28
N TYR A 152 3.61 -12.19 -5.60
CA TYR A 152 2.92 -13.40 -5.19
C TYR A 152 3.69 -14.65 -5.63
N ALA A 153 4.07 -14.73 -6.89
CA ALA A 153 4.75 -15.89 -7.44
C ALA A 153 6.16 -16.11 -6.86
N SER A 154 6.90 -15.02 -6.59
CA SER A 154 8.28 -15.11 -6.09
C SER A 154 8.40 -15.32 -4.58
N THR A 155 7.31 -15.17 -3.84
CA THR A 155 7.25 -15.40 -2.39
C THR A 155 6.46 -16.65 -2.04
N MET A 156 6.12 -17.47 -3.02
CA MET A 156 5.42 -18.71 -2.79
C MET A 156 6.30 -19.70 -2.02
N SER A 157 5.81 -20.12 -0.88
CA SER A 157 6.30 -21.34 -0.26
C SER A 157 5.83 -22.55 -1.08
N GLU A 158 6.57 -23.65 -1.01
CA GLU A 158 6.35 -24.90 -1.74
C GLU A 158 4.86 -25.29 -1.88
N GLY A 159 4.46 -25.76 -3.04
CA GLY A 159 3.12 -26.27 -3.34
C GLY A 159 2.03 -25.24 -3.65
N ARG A 160 2.32 -23.94 -3.66
CA ARG A 160 1.35 -22.93 -4.10
C ARG A 160 1.47 -22.70 -5.59
N THR A 161 0.41 -23.00 -6.31
CA THR A 161 0.27 -22.61 -7.72
C THR A 161 -0.33 -21.22 -7.81
N PRO A 162 0.22 -20.31 -8.63
CA PRO A 162 -0.47 -19.06 -8.93
C PRO A 162 -1.87 -19.36 -9.46
N PRO A 163 -2.88 -18.50 -9.24
CA PRO A 163 -4.14 -18.62 -9.94
C PRO A 163 -3.88 -18.74 -11.45
N GLU A 164 -4.66 -19.54 -12.18
CA GLU A 164 -4.46 -19.75 -13.62
C GLU A 164 -4.34 -18.45 -14.43
N GLN A 165 -4.91 -17.36 -13.93
CA GLN A 165 -4.85 -16.03 -14.52
C GLN A 165 -3.53 -15.29 -14.27
N ALA A 166 -2.71 -15.79 -13.32
CA ALA A 166 -1.50 -15.08 -12.92
C ALA A 166 -0.28 -15.50 -13.71
N TYR A 167 -0.45 -16.06 -14.83
CA TYR A 167 0.60 -16.10 -15.66
C TYR A 167 1.23 -16.97 -16.53
N THR A 168 1.44 -16.47 -17.56
CA THR A 168 2.20 -16.85 -18.77
C THR A 168 3.68 -16.41 -18.77
N GLN A 169 4.17 -15.84 -17.72
CA GLN A 169 5.57 -15.44 -17.66
C GLN A 169 6.37 -16.47 -16.85
N ASN A 170 7.48 -16.94 -17.42
CA ASN A 170 8.49 -17.72 -16.69
C ASN A 170 9.14 -16.81 -15.63
N LEU A 171 8.52 -16.76 -14.47
CA LEU A 171 9.13 -16.15 -13.29
C LEU A 171 10.15 -17.15 -12.77
N GLU A 172 11.43 -16.89 -12.97
CA GLU A 172 12.46 -17.61 -12.24
C GLU A 172 12.20 -17.34 -10.76
N ALA A 173 11.99 -18.40 -9.99
CA ALA A 173 11.86 -18.31 -8.55
C ALA A 173 13.16 -17.74 -7.99
N VAL A 174 13.18 -16.43 -7.76
CA VAL A 174 14.28 -15.78 -7.07
C VAL A 174 13.92 -15.83 -5.60
N ASP A 175 14.56 -16.73 -4.91
CA ASP A 175 14.45 -16.90 -3.47
C ASP A 175 14.72 -15.55 -2.78
N VAL A 176 13.66 -14.97 -2.23
CA VAL A 176 13.75 -13.80 -1.38
C VAL A 176 13.62 -14.31 0.04
N ASP A 177 14.74 -14.85 0.54
CA ASP A 177 14.86 -15.42 1.85
C ASP A 177 14.22 -14.54 2.93
N GLY A 178 13.29 -15.12 3.67
CA GLY A 178 12.68 -14.52 4.83
C GLY A 178 11.52 -13.54 4.56
N ILE A 179 10.97 -13.42 3.34
CA ILE A 179 9.73 -12.68 3.12
C ILE A 179 8.54 -13.62 2.93
N SER A 180 7.57 -13.49 3.83
CA SER A 180 6.28 -14.15 3.72
C SER A 180 5.49 -13.63 2.51
N GLY A 181 4.85 -14.50 1.75
CA GLY A 181 4.01 -14.16 0.60
C GLY A 181 2.53 -14.29 0.88
N PRO A 182 1.67 -13.66 0.04
CA PRO A 182 0.23 -13.75 0.19
C PRO A 182 -0.27 -15.18 0.14
N THR A 183 -1.22 -15.52 1.01
CA THR A 183 -1.99 -16.77 0.87
C THR A 183 -2.82 -16.72 -0.40
N PRO A 184 -3.23 -17.87 -0.99
CA PRO A 184 -4.17 -17.88 -2.08
C PRO A 184 -5.42 -17.07 -1.74
N PRO A 185 -5.88 -16.17 -2.63
CA PRO A 185 -7.07 -15.38 -2.40
C PRO A 185 -8.31 -16.28 -2.40
N PHE A 186 -9.32 -15.91 -1.60
CA PHE A 186 -10.61 -16.54 -1.68
C PHE A 186 -11.41 -15.96 -2.86
N GLY A 187 -11.51 -16.70 -3.96
CA GLY A 187 -12.15 -16.25 -5.20
C GLY A 187 -11.20 -15.47 -6.13
N PHE A 188 -11.78 -14.59 -6.92
CA PHE A 188 -11.05 -13.79 -7.91
C PHE A 188 -10.79 -12.38 -7.38
N PRO A 189 -9.56 -12.07 -6.89
CA PRO A 189 -9.27 -10.76 -6.31
C PRO A 189 -9.35 -9.63 -7.35
N ASP A 190 -9.12 -9.93 -8.63
CA ASP A 190 -9.29 -9.02 -9.77
C ASP A 190 -10.77 -8.79 -10.16
N GLN A 191 -11.70 -9.46 -9.48
CA GLN A 191 -13.14 -9.39 -9.71
C GLN A 191 -13.59 -9.81 -11.12
N GLY A 192 -12.74 -10.47 -11.89
CA GLY A 192 -12.97 -10.77 -13.30
C GLY A 192 -12.96 -9.54 -14.19
N TRP A 193 -12.39 -8.43 -13.73
CA TRP A 193 -12.30 -7.21 -14.54
C TRP A 193 -11.13 -7.21 -15.53
N GLY A 194 -10.28 -8.20 -15.45
CA GLY A 194 -9.04 -8.35 -16.17
C GLY A 194 -7.84 -7.97 -15.32
N GLY A 195 -6.74 -8.65 -15.54
CA GLY A 195 -5.48 -8.49 -14.80
C GLY A 195 -4.53 -7.48 -15.47
N ASP A 196 -3.30 -7.91 -15.60
CA ASP A 196 -2.20 -7.25 -16.28
C ASP A 196 -1.92 -5.84 -15.73
N ASP A 197 -2.14 -4.83 -16.52
CA ASP A 197 -1.85 -3.43 -16.21
C ASP A 197 -2.97 -2.70 -15.43
N ARG A 198 -4.05 -3.40 -15.01
CA ARG A 198 -5.03 -2.81 -14.08
C ARG A 198 -4.46 -2.72 -12.68
N PRO A 199 -4.92 -1.74 -11.87
CA PRO A 199 -4.50 -1.67 -10.48
C PRO A 199 -4.82 -2.97 -9.74
N ALA A 200 -3.88 -3.47 -8.99
CA ALA A 200 -4.10 -4.51 -8.01
C ALA A 200 -4.98 -3.98 -6.89
N ILE A 201 -6.00 -4.74 -6.50
CA ILE A 201 -7.02 -4.35 -5.52
C ILE A 201 -7.26 -5.44 -4.50
N THR A 202 -8.02 -5.15 -3.46
CA THR A 202 -8.45 -6.08 -2.39
C THR A 202 -7.36 -6.50 -1.40
N MET A 203 -6.09 -6.14 -1.60
CA MET A 203 -5.05 -6.43 -0.62
C MET A 203 -5.21 -5.56 0.64
N THR A 204 -4.74 -6.08 1.77
CA THR A 204 -4.66 -5.33 3.02
C THR A 204 -3.48 -4.34 3.00
N HIS A 205 -3.45 -3.40 3.94
CA HIS A 205 -2.30 -2.51 4.13
C HIS A 205 -1.01 -3.30 4.41
N TYR A 206 -1.09 -4.32 5.27
CA TYR A 206 0.03 -5.23 5.53
C TYR A 206 0.59 -5.85 4.25
N ALA A 207 -0.27 -6.35 3.37
CA ALA A 207 0.15 -6.94 2.10
C ALA A 207 0.86 -5.93 1.19
N ALA A 208 0.42 -4.66 1.20
CA ALA A 208 1.07 -3.58 0.46
C ALA A 208 2.46 -3.23 1.04
N GLU A 209 2.60 -3.21 2.38
CA GLU A 209 3.90 -3.01 3.04
C GLU A 209 4.88 -4.15 2.73
N VAL A 210 4.42 -5.41 2.78
CA VAL A 210 5.26 -6.57 2.45
C VAL A 210 5.66 -6.57 0.98
N PHE A 211 4.79 -6.14 0.07
CA PHE A 211 5.18 -5.89 -1.34
C PHE A 211 6.34 -4.88 -1.43
N CYS A 212 6.26 -3.77 -0.72
CA CYS A 212 7.34 -2.77 -0.71
C CYS A 212 8.65 -3.35 -0.17
N LEU A 213 8.59 -4.15 0.90
CA LEU A 213 9.75 -4.82 1.46
C LEU A 213 10.36 -5.82 0.47
N TRP A 214 9.52 -6.62 -0.19
CA TRP A 214 9.95 -7.55 -1.24
C TRP A 214 10.65 -6.81 -2.39
N LEU A 215 10.02 -5.73 -2.89
CA LEU A 215 10.60 -4.94 -3.98
C LEU A 215 11.95 -4.32 -3.57
N SER A 216 12.05 -3.85 -2.33
CA SER A 216 13.29 -3.31 -1.77
C SER A 216 14.40 -4.36 -1.75
N LYS A 217 14.12 -5.57 -1.27
CA LYS A 217 15.10 -6.66 -1.27
C LYS A 217 15.51 -7.09 -2.66
N LYS A 218 14.55 -7.14 -3.60
CA LYS A 218 14.83 -7.51 -5.00
C LYS A 218 15.75 -6.51 -5.71
N THR A 219 15.53 -5.23 -5.46
CA THR A 219 16.21 -4.15 -6.20
C THR A 219 17.41 -3.55 -5.48
N GLY A 220 17.55 -3.81 -4.18
CA GLY A 220 18.54 -3.18 -3.32
C GLY A 220 18.27 -1.70 -3.05
N LYS A 221 17.05 -1.21 -3.30
CA LYS A 221 16.61 0.17 -3.06
C LYS A 221 15.60 0.21 -1.90
N ASN A 222 15.25 1.39 -1.41
CA ASN A 222 14.29 1.54 -0.33
C ASN A 222 12.91 1.93 -0.89
N TYR A 223 12.06 0.93 -1.11
CA TYR A 223 10.66 1.10 -1.51
C TYR A 223 9.76 1.05 -0.29
N ARG A 224 8.75 1.92 -0.25
CA ARG A 224 7.76 1.99 0.81
C ARG A 224 6.43 2.58 0.31
N LEU A 225 5.42 2.59 1.13
CA LEU A 225 4.23 3.39 0.89
C LEU A 225 4.54 4.89 1.07
N PRO A 226 3.87 5.79 0.34
CA PRO A 226 4.00 7.22 0.55
C PRO A 226 3.43 7.62 1.93
N THR A 227 3.98 8.63 2.56
CA THR A 227 3.26 9.31 3.65
C THR A 227 2.04 10.04 3.07
N GLU A 228 1.04 10.33 3.91
CA GLU A 228 -0.13 11.11 3.48
C GLU A 228 0.27 12.47 2.90
N ALA A 229 1.29 13.09 3.46
CA ALA A 229 1.81 14.38 3.01
C ALA A 229 2.54 14.28 1.66
N GLU A 230 3.36 13.24 1.45
CA GLU A 230 3.98 12.97 0.15
C GLU A 230 2.93 12.69 -0.92
N TRP A 231 1.92 11.89 -0.57
CA TRP A 231 0.84 11.57 -1.49
C TRP A 231 0.08 12.83 -1.92
N GLU A 232 -0.33 13.69 -0.97
CA GLU A 232 -1.08 14.91 -1.29
C GLU A 232 -0.22 15.90 -2.08
N TYR A 233 1.05 16.07 -1.73
CA TYR A 233 2.00 16.90 -2.48
C TYR A 233 2.12 16.44 -3.94
N ALA A 234 2.33 15.15 -4.14
CA ALA A 234 2.44 14.54 -5.45
C ALA A 234 1.14 14.65 -6.26
N ALA A 235 -0.02 14.36 -5.65
CA ALA A 235 -1.33 14.45 -6.29
C ALA A 235 -1.68 15.88 -6.72
N ARG A 236 -1.32 16.89 -5.93
CA ARG A 236 -1.54 18.29 -6.25
C ARG A 236 -0.72 18.78 -7.45
N GLY A 237 0.45 18.20 -7.70
CA GLY A 237 1.28 18.60 -8.83
C GLY A 237 1.57 20.12 -8.85
N LYS A 238 1.90 20.71 -7.70
CA LYS A 238 2.16 22.16 -7.49
C LYS A 238 0.90 23.06 -7.50
N THR A 239 -0.31 22.51 -7.48
CA THR A 239 -1.54 23.32 -7.37
C THR A 239 -2.05 23.34 -5.91
N ASP A 240 -2.81 24.38 -5.57
CA ASP A 240 -3.54 24.50 -4.31
C ASP A 240 -5.07 24.45 -4.49
N THR A 241 -5.51 24.02 -5.68
CA THR A 241 -6.91 23.86 -6.08
C THR A 241 -7.46 22.47 -5.70
N PRO A 242 -8.79 22.27 -5.70
CA PRO A 242 -9.40 20.97 -5.39
C PRO A 242 -8.90 19.80 -6.25
N TYR A 243 -8.57 20.10 -7.51
CA TYR A 243 -7.97 19.18 -8.48
C TYR A 243 -6.71 19.79 -9.06
N PHE A 244 -5.78 18.98 -9.57
CA PHE A 244 -4.59 19.47 -10.27
C PHE A 244 -4.89 20.07 -11.66
N PHE A 245 -6.12 19.98 -12.13
CA PHE A 245 -6.64 20.57 -13.37
C PHE A 245 -7.74 21.58 -13.06
N GLU A 246 -8.12 22.39 -14.04
CA GLU A 246 -9.18 23.36 -13.87
C GLU A 246 -10.54 22.67 -13.65
N GLY A 247 -11.16 22.92 -12.51
CA GLY A 247 -12.42 22.28 -12.17
C GLY A 247 -13.05 22.78 -10.87
N ASN A 248 -14.36 22.64 -10.78
CA ASN A 248 -15.10 22.96 -9.57
C ASN A 248 -15.90 21.74 -9.13
N PRO A 249 -15.65 21.21 -7.93
CA PRO A 249 -16.34 20.02 -7.42
C PRO A 249 -17.87 20.12 -7.48
N LYS A 250 -18.44 21.30 -7.23
CA LYS A 250 -19.89 21.51 -7.35
C LYS A 250 -20.43 21.31 -8.77
N LYS A 251 -19.61 21.50 -9.82
CA LYS A 251 -20.05 21.29 -11.20
C LYS A 251 -20.01 19.82 -11.60
N PHE A 252 -19.09 19.06 -11.04
CA PHE A 252 -18.84 17.67 -11.39
C PHE A 252 -19.57 16.67 -10.51
N SER A 253 -19.87 17.03 -9.25
CA SER A 253 -20.56 16.18 -8.27
C SER A 253 -22.04 15.99 -8.61
N ASP A 254 -22.55 14.80 -8.29
CA ASP A 254 -23.97 14.48 -8.32
C ASP A 254 -24.71 14.92 -7.04
N TYR A 255 -24.00 15.34 -6.02
CA TYR A 255 -24.62 15.79 -4.79
C TYR A 255 -25.21 17.21 -4.97
N GLY A 256 -26.44 17.38 -4.48
CA GLY A 256 -27.15 18.65 -4.47
C GLY A 256 -28.55 18.54 -5.04
N PHE A 257 -29.49 19.37 -4.50
CA PHE A 257 -30.90 19.38 -4.86
C PHE A 257 -31.16 19.57 -6.36
N TRP A 258 -30.38 20.46 -7.00
CA TRP A 258 -30.54 20.79 -8.40
C TRP A 258 -30.00 19.73 -9.38
N ARG A 259 -29.27 18.72 -8.89
CA ARG A 259 -28.70 17.67 -9.74
C ARG A 259 -29.69 16.69 -10.31
N LYS A 260 -30.88 16.61 -9.72
CA LYS A 260 -32.02 15.86 -10.30
C LYS A 260 -32.55 16.49 -11.60
N LEU A 261 -32.38 17.83 -11.75
CA LEU A 261 -32.86 18.59 -12.91
C LEU A 261 -31.74 18.90 -13.91
N PHE A 262 -30.53 19.09 -13.42
CA PHE A 262 -29.35 19.44 -14.22
C PHE A 262 -28.21 18.47 -13.95
N PRO A 263 -27.96 17.49 -14.85
CA PRO A 263 -26.88 16.53 -14.69
C PRO A 263 -25.53 17.20 -14.46
N ALA A 264 -24.66 16.57 -13.68
CA ALA A 264 -23.31 17.05 -13.49
C ALA A 264 -22.53 17.00 -14.81
N LYS A 265 -21.69 18.01 -15.04
CA LYS A 265 -20.78 18.03 -16.18
C LYS A 265 -19.70 16.99 -16.00
N THR A 266 -19.32 16.34 -17.08
CA THR A 266 -18.23 15.35 -17.10
C THR A 266 -17.04 15.83 -17.93
N ASP A 267 -17.24 16.94 -18.66
CA ASP A 267 -16.19 17.54 -19.46
C ASP A 267 -15.00 17.92 -18.58
N ASN A 268 -13.83 17.80 -19.08
CA ASN A 268 -12.56 18.03 -18.41
C ASN A 268 -12.20 16.98 -17.35
N ILE A 269 -13.01 16.77 -16.28
CA ILE A 269 -12.67 15.78 -15.23
C ILE A 269 -12.45 14.38 -15.79
N SER A 270 -13.22 13.97 -16.80
CA SER A 270 -13.09 12.63 -17.39
C SER A 270 -11.78 12.40 -18.15
N SER A 271 -11.06 13.47 -18.51
CA SER A 271 -9.73 13.34 -19.10
C SER A 271 -8.65 12.97 -18.08
N TYR A 272 -8.88 13.28 -16.81
CA TYR A 272 -7.87 13.16 -15.74
C TYR A 272 -8.23 12.13 -14.66
N VAL A 273 -9.52 11.81 -14.52
CA VAL A 273 -10.03 11.06 -13.37
C VAL A 273 -10.96 9.93 -13.81
N ILE A 274 -10.72 8.74 -13.32
CA ILE A 274 -11.65 7.61 -13.40
C ILE A 274 -12.46 7.59 -12.12
N TYR A 275 -13.76 7.85 -12.22
CA TYR A 275 -14.68 7.97 -11.10
C TYR A 275 -16.05 7.43 -11.48
N ARG A 276 -17.04 7.50 -10.60
CA ARG A 276 -18.36 6.87 -10.76
C ARG A 276 -19.01 7.09 -12.14
N LYS A 277 -18.78 8.23 -12.80
CA LYS A 277 -19.47 8.54 -14.06
C LYS A 277 -18.85 7.93 -15.31
N ASN A 278 -17.57 7.58 -15.29
CA ASN A 278 -16.86 7.08 -16.45
C ASN A 278 -16.18 5.71 -16.23
N SER A 279 -16.28 5.16 -15.03
CA SER A 279 -15.59 3.93 -14.63
C SER A 279 -16.28 2.64 -15.09
N TYR A 280 -17.56 2.69 -15.45
CA TYR A 280 -18.39 1.50 -15.65
C TYR A 280 -18.42 0.58 -14.41
N ASN A 281 -18.39 1.20 -13.21
CA ASN A 281 -18.40 0.53 -11.90
C ASN A 281 -17.24 -0.47 -11.69
N ARG A 282 -16.07 -0.19 -12.24
CA ARG A 282 -14.84 -0.99 -12.09
C ARG A 282 -13.59 -0.13 -12.28
N SER A 283 -12.45 -0.57 -11.76
CA SER A 283 -11.17 0.06 -12.07
C SER A 283 -10.87 -0.03 -13.57
N GLN A 284 -10.08 0.88 -14.09
CA GLN A 284 -9.65 0.93 -15.48
C GLN A 284 -8.13 0.80 -15.57
N GLN A 285 -7.62 0.61 -16.77
CA GLN A 285 -6.18 0.67 -17.01
C GLN A 285 -5.66 2.06 -16.64
N PRO A 286 -4.60 2.17 -15.83
CA PRO A 286 -4.20 3.46 -15.26
C PRO A 286 -3.78 4.50 -16.30
N ARG A 287 -3.25 4.06 -17.45
CA ARG A 287 -2.69 4.96 -18.47
C ARG A 287 -3.69 5.59 -19.41
N VAL A 288 -5.00 5.36 -19.20
CA VAL A 288 -6.05 5.94 -20.08
C VAL A 288 -6.34 7.42 -19.78
N VAL A 289 -5.81 7.96 -18.67
CA VAL A 289 -6.00 9.36 -18.28
C VAL A 289 -4.75 10.20 -18.52
N GLU A 290 -4.94 11.52 -18.64
CA GLU A 290 -3.84 12.48 -18.72
C GLU A 290 -3.11 12.58 -17.37
N PRO A 291 -1.79 12.77 -17.38
CA PRO A 291 -1.00 12.89 -16.17
C PRO A 291 -1.23 14.25 -15.47
N ASN A 292 -0.89 14.28 -14.18
CA ASN A 292 -0.76 15.52 -13.45
C ASN A 292 0.55 16.27 -13.82
N PRO A 293 0.78 17.49 -13.31
CA PRO A 293 1.98 18.28 -13.65
C PRO A 293 3.33 17.63 -13.28
N PHE A 294 3.35 16.62 -12.45
CA PHE A 294 4.56 15.82 -12.17
C PHE A 294 4.71 14.61 -13.11
N GLY A 295 3.69 14.27 -13.89
CA GLY A 295 3.70 13.07 -14.73
C GLY A 295 2.95 11.87 -14.15
N LEU A 296 2.37 12.00 -12.96
CA LEU A 296 1.63 10.93 -12.30
C LEU A 296 0.21 10.80 -12.86
N LYS A 297 -0.28 9.58 -12.97
CA LYS A 297 -1.64 9.26 -13.43
C LYS A 297 -2.45 8.61 -12.31
N ASN A 298 -3.76 8.82 -12.35
CA ASN A 298 -4.73 8.27 -11.38
C ASN A 298 -4.41 8.51 -9.91
N THR A 299 -3.72 9.59 -9.58
CA THR A 299 -3.64 10.03 -8.18
C THR A 299 -5.02 10.45 -7.66
N LEU A 300 -5.95 10.75 -8.55
CA LEU A 300 -7.35 11.04 -8.24
C LEU A 300 -8.24 10.02 -8.97
N GLY A 301 -9.04 9.26 -8.22
CA GLY A 301 -9.96 8.24 -8.75
C GLY A 301 -9.31 6.88 -8.98
N ASN A 302 -9.92 6.08 -9.82
CA ASN A 302 -9.60 4.71 -10.17
C ASN A 302 -9.62 3.75 -8.96
N VAL A 303 -8.58 3.73 -8.12
CA VAL A 303 -8.59 3.05 -6.83
C VAL A 303 -8.08 3.97 -5.72
N MET A 304 -8.62 3.84 -4.52
CA MET A 304 -8.03 4.50 -3.36
C MET A 304 -6.65 3.93 -3.10
N GLU A 305 -5.76 4.75 -2.56
CA GLU A 305 -4.37 4.37 -2.33
C GLU A 305 -4.01 4.44 -0.86
N TYR A 306 -3.35 3.41 -0.37
CA TYR A 306 -2.78 3.40 0.97
C TYR A 306 -1.68 4.43 1.12
N THR A 307 -1.63 5.02 2.31
CA THR A 307 -0.47 5.76 2.80
C THR A 307 0.12 5.08 4.03
N ALA A 308 1.32 5.49 4.42
CA ALA A 308 1.99 4.98 5.61
C ALA A 308 1.45 5.57 6.93
N ASP A 309 0.53 6.53 6.85
CA ASP A 309 -0.02 7.23 8.00
C ASP A 309 -1.20 6.49 8.62
N ARG A 310 -1.23 6.46 9.96
CA ARG A 310 -2.45 6.13 10.70
C ARG A 310 -3.45 7.27 10.62
N TYR A 311 -4.73 6.92 10.62
CA TYR A 311 -5.79 7.92 10.55
C TYR A 311 -6.06 8.55 11.92
N ASP A 312 -5.82 9.85 12.00
CA ASP A 312 -6.29 10.72 13.08
C ASP A 312 -7.08 11.88 12.46
N PRO A 313 -8.38 12.03 12.77
CA PRO A 313 -9.20 13.12 12.21
C PRO A 313 -8.70 14.50 12.65
N LYS A 314 -7.86 14.59 13.69
CA LYS A 314 -7.28 15.82 14.23
C LYS A 314 -5.79 15.98 13.89
N ALA A 315 -5.24 15.14 13.02
CA ALA A 315 -3.82 15.19 12.67
C ALA A 315 -3.38 16.59 12.21
N TYR A 316 -4.18 17.25 11.39
CA TYR A 316 -3.86 18.58 10.86
C TYR A 316 -3.96 19.70 11.91
N GLU A 317 -4.83 19.55 12.91
CA GLU A 317 -4.89 20.48 14.06
C GLU A 317 -3.65 20.35 14.98
N LYS A 318 -3.11 19.14 15.10
CA LYS A 318 -1.95 18.83 15.96
C LYS A 318 -0.61 19.12 15.29
N ARG A 319 -0.60 19.17 13.95
CA ARG A 319 0.62 19.31 13.17
C ARG A 319 1.13 20.75 13.20
N SER A 320 2.43 20.92 13.47
CA SER A 320 3.08 22.23 13.40
C SER A 320 3.10 22.77 11.98
N ASP A 321 2.83 24.07 11.82
CA ASP A 321 3.02 24.73 10.52
C ASP A 321 4.48 24.68 10.10
N GLY A 322 4.75 24.30 8.86
CA GLY A 322 6.11 24.09 8.35
C GLY A 322 6.74 22.74 8.69
N ALA A 323 5.95 21.76 9.19
CA ALA A 323 6.45 20.42 9.48
C ALA A 323 7.16 19.80 8.26
N ILE A 324 8.27 19.10 8.49
CA ILE A 324 9.09 18.46 7.44
C ILE A 324 8.82 16.96 7.45
N ASN A 325 8.44 16.40 6.31
CA ASN A 325 8.13 14.98 6.10
C ASN A 325 7.27 14.37 7.24
N PRO A 326 6.12 15.00 7.59
CA PRO A 326 5.32 14.53 8.71
C PRO A 326 4.68 13.18 8.43
N ILE A 327 4.57 12.34 9.45
CA ILE A 327 3.86 11.07 9.45
C ILE A 327 3.10 10.89 10.76
N VAL A 328 1.94 10.27 10.72
CA VAL A 328 1.14 9.88 11.89
C VAL A 328 1.30 8.37 12.09
N ILE A 329 1.85 7.98 13.24
CA ILE A 329 2.17 6.57 13.55
C ILE A 329 1.18 5.93 14.54
N GLU A 330 0.27 6.70 15.12
CA GLU A 330 -0.70 6.25 16.13
C GLU A 330 -2.12 6.27 15.55
N GLY A 331 -2.88 5.23 15.75
CA GLY A 331 -4.27 5.07 15.32
C GLY A 331 -4.60 3.62 14.97
N ASP A 332 -5.87 3.31 14.88
CA ASP A 332 -6.34 1.95 14.57
C ASP A 332 -6.43 1.69 13.06
N GLU A 333 -6.80 2.72 12.30
CA GLU A 333 -7.01 2.64 10.86
C GLU A 333 -5.94 3.41 10.08
N TRP A 334 -5.77 3.07 8.80
CA TRP A 334 -4.81 3.71 7.91
C TRP A 334 -5.47 4.78 7.06
N VAL A 335 -4.74 5.85 6.77
CA VAL A 335 -5.18 6.86 5.81
C VAL A 335 -5.16 6.27 4.40
N ILE A 336 -6.24 6.49 3.67
CA ILE A 336 -6.36 6.20 2.25
C ILE A 336 -6.77 7.45 1.49
N ARG A 337 -6.28 7.59 0.27
CA ARG A 337 -6.41 8.82 -0.50
C ARG A 337 -6.91 8.57 -1.91
N GLY A 338 -7.31 9.64 -2.62
CA GLY A 338 -7.61 9.64 -4.04
C GLY A 338 -9.06 9.40 -4.44
N GLY A 339 -9.84 8.73 -3.62
CA GLY A 339 -11.13 8.20 -4.05
C GLY A 339 -10.97 7.06 -5.07
N ASN A 340 -12.05 6.46 -5.53
CA ASN A 340 -12.00 5.32 -6.45
C ASN A 340 -13.03 5.41 -7.58
N TYR A 341 -13.10 4.36 -8.38
CA TYR A 341 -14.02 4.21 -9.51
C TYR A 341 -15.50 4.38 -9.15
N ALA A 342 -15.90 4.18 -7.89
CA ALA A 342 -17.28 4.35 -7.42
C ALA A 342 -17.51 5.70 -6.72
N SER A 343 -16.46 6.48 -6.49
CA SER A 343 -16.51 7.76 -5.80
C SER A 343 -17.16 8.86 -6.65
N ASP A 344 -17.83 9.78 -5.96
CA ASP A 344 -18.29 11.02 -6.57
C ASP A 344 -17.13 11.99 -6.80
N ALA A 345 -17.30 12.94 -7.70
CA ALA A 345 -16.29 13.98 -7.97
C ALA A 345 -15.89 14.78 -6.72
N SER A 346 -16.77 14.92 -5.73
CA SER A 346 -16.47 15.57 -4.46
C SER A 346 -15.49 14.78 -3.58
N GLU A 347 -15.34 13.48 -3.81
CA GLU A 347 -14.51 12.56 -3.02
C GLU A 347 -13.13 12.34 -3.66
N VAL A 348 -12.96 12.67 -4.95
CA VAL A 348 -11.68 12.56 -5.66
C VAL A 348 -10.89 13.87 -5.67
N ARG A 349 -11.10 14.76 -4.68
CA ARG A 349 -10.32 15.99 -4.50
C ARG A 349 -8.95 15.69 -3.92
N SER A 350 -7.96 16.48 -4.27
CA SER A 350 -6.58 16.31 -3.76
C SER A 350 -6.50 16.30 -2.23
N ALA A 351 -7.33 17.09 -1.54
CA ALA A 351 -7.37 17.16 -0.08
C ALA A 351 -8.32 16.14 0.58
N ALA A 352 -9.17 15.43 -0.20
CA ALA A 352 -10.12 14.51 0.38
C ALA A 352 -9.40 13.35 1.08
N ARG A 353 -9.74 13.13 2.36
CA ARG A 353 -9.18 12.06 3.20
C ARG A 353 -10.19 10.95 3.36
N SER A 354 -9.73 9.73 3.50
CA SER A 354 -10.50 8.58 3.94
C SER A 354 -9.63 7.67 4.80
N TYR A 355 -10.21 6.59 5.31
CA TYR A 355 -9.49 5.64 6.14
C TYR A 355 -10.01 4.24 5.91
N THR A 356 -9.21 3.24 6.24
CA THR A 356 -9.59 1.84 6.20
C THR A 356 -10.72 1.57 7.18
N GLN A 357 -11.51 0.56 6.91
CA GLN A 357 -12.56 0.08 7.80
C GLN A 357 -12.37 -1.44 7.92
N HIS A 358 -11.29 -1.82 8.58
CA HIS A 358 -10.78 -3.19 8.57
C HIS A 358 -11.86 -4.21 8.92
N ASP A 359 -12.55 -4.04 10.04
CA ASP A 359 -13.56 -4.99 10.50
C ASP A 359 -14.73 -5.13 9.51
N GLU A 360 -15.16 -4.03 8.91
CA GLU A 360 -16.26 -4.02 7.94
C GLU A 360 -15.85 -4.68 6.62
N TRP A 361 -14.59 -4.45 6.20
CA TRP A 361 -14.05 -5.02 4.96
C TRP A 361 -13.65 -6.49 5.05
N MET A 362 -13.64 -7.03 6.27
CA MET A 362 -13.36 -8.44 6.59
C MET A 362 -14.59 -9.20 7.10
N LYS A 363 -15.78 -8.62 7.02
CA LYS A 363 -16.99 -9.14 7.67
C LYS A 363 -17.39 -10.53 7.18
N THR A 364 -17.32 -10.77 5.87
CA THR A 364 -17.70 -12.04 5.26
C THR A 364 -16.53 -13.02 5.06
N ASP A 365 -15.31 -12.65 5.45
CA ASP A 365 -14.17 -13.57 5.37
C ASP A 365 -14.44 -14.82 6.22
N PRO A 366 -14.49 -16.02 5.59
CA PRO A 366 -14.76 -17.26 6.29
C PRO A 366 -13.58 -17.82 7.09
N GLN A 367 -12.38 -17.27 6.90
CA GLN A 367 -11.16 -17.76 7.55
C GLN A 367 -11.14 -17.40 9.04
N GLN A 368 -10.52 -18.26 9.83
CA GLN A 368 -10.25 -18.04 11.25
C GLN A 368 -8.81 -18.50 11.58
N PRO A 369 -7.88 -17.60 11.87
CA PRO A 369 -8.02 -16.13 11.86
C PRO A 369 -8.29 -15.57 10.45
N LYS A 370 -8.87 -14.38 10.39
CA LYS A 370 -9.15 -13.69 9.12
C LYS A 370 -7.88 -13.41 8.34
N SER A 371 -8.00 -13.32 7.02
CA SER A 371 -6.86 -13.09 6.14
C SER A 371 -6.12 -11.79 6.50
N ILE A 372 -4.80 -11.86 6.60
CA ILE A 372 -3.95 -10.67 6.72
C ILE A 372 -3.56 -10.11 5.35
N TRP A 373 -3.90 -10.83 4.27
CA TRP A 373 -3.47 -10.50 2.91
C TRP A 373 -4.55 -9.87 2.06
N TRP A 374 -5.82 -10.29 2.22
CA TRP A 374 -6.90 -9.96 1.32
C TRP A 374 -8.14 -9.51 2.08
N TYR A 375 -8.77 -8.45 1.60
CA TYR A 375 -10.12 -8.08 2.03
C TYR A 375 -11.16 -8.88 1.25
N SER A 376 -12.19 -9.35 1.96
CA SER A 376 -13.34 -10.06 1.36
C SER A 376 -14.40 -9.12 0.82
N ASP A 377 -14.61 -7.97 1.49
CA ASP A 377 -15.80 -7.14 1.27
C ASP A 377 -15.51 -5.77 0.64
N TYR A 378 -14.25 -5.46 0.30
CA TYR A 378 -13.90 -4.19 -0.30
C TYR A 378 -13.00 -4.32 -1.53
N LYS A 379 -13.38 -3.62 -2.63
CA LYS A 379 -12.79 -3.79 -3.96
C LYS A 379 -12.20 -2.49 -4.53
N GLY A 380 -12.23 -1.41 -3.77
CA GLY A 380 -11.86 -0.08 -4.24
C GLY A 380 -10.51 0.43 -3.75
N ILE A 381 -9.67 -0.45 -3.21
CA ILE A 381 -8.40 -0.12 -2.57
C ILE A 381 -7.22 -0.81 -3.25
N GLY A 382 -6.17 -0.06 -3.48
CA GLY A 382 -4.87 -0.47 -3.97
C GLY A 382 -3.78 0.38 -3.35
N PHE A 383 -2.64 0.52 -4.00
CA PHE A 383 -1.53 1.33 -3.52
C PHE A 383 -0.58 1.70 -4.66
N ARG A 384 0.28 2.68 -4.42
CA ARG A 384 1.48 2.93 -5.24
C ARG A 384 2.71 3.02 -4.36
N VAL A 385 3.86 2.71 -4.92
CA VAL A 385 5.11 2.72 -4.19
C VAL A 385 5.86 4.04 -4.38
N VAL A 386 6.62 4.42 -3.35
CA VAL A 386 7.64 5.45 -3.43
C VAL A 386 9.02 4.85 -3.17
N CYS A 387 10.05 5.50 -3.67
CA CYS A 387 11.44 5.11 -3.45
C CYS A 387 12.25 6.33 -2.99
N GLU A 388 13.10 6.14 -2.01
CA GLU A 388 13.97 7.19 -1.51
C GLU A 388 15.17 7.40 -2.44
N PRO A 389 15.59 8.65 -2.71
CA PRO A 389 16.85 8.92 -3.40
C PRO A 389 18.01 8.43 -2.55
N ALA A 390 19.08 7.97 -3.18
CA ALA A 390 20.31 7.64 -2.46
C ALA A 390 20.90 8.89 -1.79
N SER A 391 21.49 8.73 -0.61
CA SER A 391 22.05 9.82 0.20
C SER A 391 23.10 10.67 -0.51
N SER A 392 23.72 10.16 -1.59
CA SER A 392 24.74 10.85 -2.39
C SER A 392 24.18 11.78 -3.48
N THR A 393 22.87 11.72 -3.77
CA THR A 393 22.24 12.54 -4.83
C THR A 393 21.75 13.91 -4.35
N MET A 394 21.84 14.20 -3.05
CA MET A 394 21.38 15.46 -2.48
C MET A 394 22.43 16.60 -2.46
N THR A 395 23.61 16.36 -2.98
CA THR A 395 24.63 17.42 -3.11
C THR A 395 24.74 17.85 -4.58
N ASN A 396 23.87 18.80 -4.98
CA ASN A 396 24.15 19.93 -5.90
C ASN A 396 22.90 20.75 -6.12
#